data_ab70757b43e56209142ad534d3b3b200
#
_entry.id   ab70757b43e56209142ad534d3b3b200
#
_cell.length_a   1.000
_cell.length_b   1.000
_cell.length_c   1.000
_cell.angle_alpha   90.00
_cell.angle_beta   90.00
_cell.angle_gamma   90.00
#
_symmetry.space_group_name_H-M   'P 1'
#
loop_
_entity.id
_entity.type
_entity.pdbx_description
1 polymer ?
#
loop_
_entity_poly.entity_id
_entity_poly.type
_entity_poly.pdbx_seq_one_letter_code
_entity_poly.pdbx_strand_id
1 'polypeptide(L)'
;MSNQLHLSRGTKPYHYYFFRCIIPKDLKGILGKSQIRLSLKSSDYCHSKIVANTLYFVAQNIFEELRTGSMKDITLDDVKEILRIEVRKSLLHIHHYQYGTNVFDEDKLNESISKSDKEEERLRDKLQKDYKGTIELIENEVDKILITQELEPNKKNVEYKGLVRRWIELKLMRQDWKRDLLNETGKNDKDFQNQIEEKWKLGLWETGKKVELKPIIDNYIPEPIQPYLVK
;
A
#
# COMPACT_ATOMS: atom_id res chain seq x y z
N MET A 1 -51.16 7.87 -0.26
CA MET A 1 -49.88 8.61 -0.22
C MET A 1 -48.75 7.59 -0.04
N SER A 2 -48.02 7.28 -1.09
CA SER A 2 -46.92 6.31 -1.01
C SER A 2 -45.83 6.85 -0.10
N ASN A 3 -45.58 6.18 1.02
CA ASN A 3 -44.46 6.46 1.90
C ASN A 3 -43.17 6.33 1.09
N GLN A 4 -42.60 7.48 0.71
CA GLN A 4 -41.29 7.48 0.11
C GLN A 4 -40.26 7.21 1.22
N LEU A 5 -39.73 6.01 1.25
CA LEU A 5 -38.84 5.48 2.28
C LEU A 5 -37.57 6.35 2.53
N HIS A 6 -37.20 7.24 1.58
CA HIS A 6 -35.91 7.94 1.60
C HIS A 6 -35.98 9.45 1.73
N LEU A 7 -37.19 10.04 1.75
CA LEU A 7 -37.40 11.47 1.87
C LEU A 7 -38.27 11.78 3.09
N SER A 8 -37.82 12.63 3.97
CA SER A 8 -38.57 13.13 5.12
C SER A 8 -38.60 14.65 5.13
N ARG A 9 -39.74 15.23 5.54
CA ARG A 9 -39.87 16.68 5.68
C ARG A 9 -39.44 17.12 7.09
N GLY A 10 -38.65 18.17 7.16
CA GLY A 10 -38.30 18.78 8.46
C GLY A 10 -39.47 19.45 9.15
N THR A 11 -39.37 19.56 10.47
CA THR A 11 -40.33 20.32 11.29
C THR A 11 -39.97 21.82 11.31
N LYS A 12 -40.96 22.66 11.62
CA LYS A 12 -40.75 24.13 11.76
C LYS A 12 -39.52 24.45 12.62
N PRO A 13 -38.77 25.53 12.37
CA PRO A 13 -39.02 26.59 11.37
C PRO A 13 -38.53 26.32 9.97
N TYR A 14 -37.70 25.28 9.76
CA TYR A 14 -37.06 24.98 8.48
C TYR A 14 -37.80 23.88 7.74
N HIS A 15 -38.58 24.22 6.70
CA HIS A 15 -39.35 23.26 5.88
C HIS A 15 -38.51 22.53 4.84
N TYR A 16 -37.20 22.29 5.10
CA TYR A 16 -36.35 21.56 4.18
C TYR A 16 -36.65 20.07 4.20
N TYR A 17 -36.39 19.43 3.07
CA TYR A 17 -36.39 17.99 2.96
C TYR A 17 -35.07 17.40 3.41
N PHE A 18 -35.14 16.19 3.94
CA PHE A 18 -34.01 15.40 4.38
C PHE A 18 -34.00 14.06 3.64
N PHE A 19 -32.83 13.69 3.15
CA PHE A 19 -32.58 12.32 2.76
C PHE A 19 -32.40 11.47 4.00
N ARG A 20 -32.99 10.28 4.01
CA ARG A 20 -32.86 9.29 5.07
C ARG A 20 -32.68 7.92 4.47
N CYS A 21 -31.57 7.23 4.81
CA CYS A 21 -31.31 5.86 4.43
C CYS A 21 -30.97 5.03 5.67
N ILE A 22 -31.66 3.92 5.83
CA ILE A 22 -31.42 2.98 6.93
C ILE A 22 -30.23 2.12 6.54
N ILE A 23 -29.22 2.04 7.41
CA ILE A 23 -28.05 1.20 7.22
C ILE A 23 -28.45 -0.26 7.50
N PRO A 24 -28.16 -1.21 6.59
CA PRO A 24 -28.38 -2.63 6.80
C PRO A 24 -27.74 -3.14 8.10
N LYS A 25 -28.34 -4.17 8.72
CA LYS A 25 -27.90 -4.65 10.03
C LYS A 25 -26.46 -5.16 10.04
N ASP A 26 -26.04 -5.81 8.96
CA ASP A 26 -24.70 -6.33 8.71
C ASP A 26 -23.62 -5.23 8.64
N LEU A 27 -23.96 -4.03 8.15
CA LEU A 27 -23.05 -2.91 8.01
C LEU A 27 -23.03 -1.93 9.19
N LYS A 28 -23.96 -2.07 10.16
CA LYS A 28 -24.02 -1.17 11.31
C LYS A 28 -22.76 -1.20 12.17
N GLY A 29 -22.14 -2.37 12.32
CA GLY A 29 -20.87 -2.54 13.04
C GLY A 29 -19.71 -1.81 12.37
N ILE A 30 -19.67 -1.81 11.04
CA ILE A 30 -18.61 -1.15 10.25
C ILE A 30 -18.80 0.36 10.24
N LEU A 31 -20.02 0.82 10.01
CA LEU A 31 -20.32 2.26 9.87
C LEU A 31 -20.57 2.98 11.20
N GLY A 32 -20.73 2.26 12.31
CA GLY A 32 -20.97 2.82 13.64
C GLY A 32 -22.28 3.61 13.77
N LYS A 33 -23.19 3.50 12.80
CA LYS A 33 -24.46 4.25 12.74
C LYS A 33 -25.60 3.33 12.31
N SER A 34 -26.83 3.71 12.66
CA SER A 34 -28.05 2.99 12.25
C SER A 34 -28.72 3.56 11.00
N GLN A 35 -28.44 4.81 10.69
CA GLN A 35 -29.02 5.51 9.54
C GLN A 35 -28.14 6.65 9.06
N ILE A 36 -28.22 6.97 7.77
CA ILE A 36 -27.67 8.18 7.15
C ILE A 36 -28.82 9.18 7.06
N ARG A 37 -28.58 10.41 7.53
CA ARG A 37 -29.53 11.52 7.42
C ARG A 37 -28.81 12.77 6.96
N LEU A 38 -29.24 13.32 5.80
CA LEU A 38 -28.62 14.50 5.19
C LEU A 38 -29.70 15.55 4.88
N SER A 39 -29.45 16.81 5.20
CA SER A 39 -30.33 17.90 4.79
C SER A 39 -30.10 18.19 3.31
N LEU A 40 -31.19 18.25 2.53
CA LEU A 40 -31.12 18.58 1.11
C LEU A 40 -31.14 20.10 0.87
N LYS A 41 -31.30 20.89 1.96
CA LYS A 41 -31.35 22.38 1.93
C LYS A 41 -32.35 22.92 0.89
N SER A 42 -33.35 22.15 0.54
CA SER A 42 -34.39 22.47 -0.44
C SER A 42 -35.79 22.26 0.17
N SER A 43 -36.69 23.17 -0.11
CA SER A 43 -38.12 23.07 0.22
C SER A 43 -38.97 22.59 -0.98
N ASP A 44 -38.35 22.48 -2.16
CA ASP A 44 -39.00 21.93 -3.36
C ASP A 44 -39.04 20.39 -3.27
N TYR A 45 -40.24 19.87 -3.36
CA TYR A 45 -40.48 18.44 -3.28
C TYR A 45 -39.93 17.67 -4.49
N CYS A 46 -40.18 18.20 -5.70
CA CYS A 46 -39.76 17.49 -6.93
C CYS A 46 -38.24 17.39 -7.03
N HIS A 47 -37.56 18.51 -6.80
CA HIS A 47 -36.11 18.54 -6.77
C HIS A 47 -35.55 17.63 -5.65
N SER A 48 -36.08 17.74 -4.44
CA SER A 48 -35.64 16.93 -3.31
C SER A 48 -35.87 15.44 -3.52
N LYS A 49 -36.90 15.05 -4.24
CA LYS A 49 -37.17 13.66 -4.60
C LYS A 49 -36.13 13.09 -5.54
N ILE A 50 -35.74 13.86 -6.57
CA ILE A 50 -34.71 13.44 -7.54
C ILE A 50 -33.39 13.25 -6.80
N VAL A 51 -32.97 14.24 -6.00
CA VAL A 51 -31.71 14.19 -5.24
C VAL A 51 -31.72 13.03 -4.25
N ALA A 52 -32.83 12.80 -3.53
CA ALA A 52 -32.94 11.68 -2.58
C ALA A 52 -32.84 10.32 -3.26
N ASN A 53 -33.42 10.16 -4.45
CA ASN A 53 -33.30 8.92 -5.22
C ASN A 53 -31.85 8.69 -5.67
N THR A 54 -31.17 9.72 -6.19
CA THR A 54 -29.76 9.62 -6.58
C THR A 54 -28.88 9.23 -5.38
N LEU A 55 -29.07 9.88 -4.23
CA LEU A 55 -28.36 9.56 -3.00
C LEU A 55 -28.64 8.15 -2.51
N TYR A 56 -29.85 7.64 -2.72
CA TYR A 56 -30.18 6.26 -2.37
C TYR A 56 -29.40 5.25 -3.22
N PHE A 57 -29.32 5.46 -4.54
CA PHE A 57 -28.51 4.59 -5.41
C PHE A 57 -27.03 4.61 -5.02
N VAL A 58 -26.48 5.80 -4.74
CA VAL A 58 -25.10 5.93 -4.26
C VAL A 58 -24.91 5.18 -2.94
N ALA A 59 -25.84 5.33 -1.98
CA ALA A 59 -25.76 4.62 -0.72
C ALA A 59 -25.85 3.10 -0.89
N GLN A 60 -26.68 2.60 -1.80
CA GLN A 60 -26.78 1.16 -2.08
C GLN A 60 -25.47 0.63 -2.70
N ASN A 61 -24.86 1.35 -3.64
CA ASN A 61 -23.58 0.97 -4.22
C ASN A 61 -22.49 0.90 -3.15
N ILE A 62 -22.41 1.91 -2.26
CA ILE A 62 -21.48 1.89 -1.12
C ILE A 62 -21.76 0.68 -0.20
N PHE A 63 -23.02 0.35 0.06
CA PHE A 63 -23.35 -0.81 0.89
C PHE A 63 -22.93 -2.13 0.23
N GLU A 64 -23.09 -2.26 -1.08
CA GLU A 64 -22.61 -3.43 -1.82
C GLU A 64 -21.08 -3.51 -1.83
N GLU A 65 -20.39 -2.39 -2.08
CA GLU A 65 -18.93 -2.32 -1.99
C GLU A 65 -18.42 -2.73 -0.59
N LEU A 66 -19.10 -2.27 0.47
CA LEU A 66 -18.76 -2.66 1.84
C LEU A 66 -19.06 -4.14 2.16
N ARG A 67 -20.05 -4.74 1.51
CA ARG A 67 -20.39 -6.17 1.67
C ARG A 67 -19.45 -7.08 0.90
N THR A 68 -19.15 -6.71 -0.32
CA THR A 68 -18.22 -7.48 -1.16
C THR A 68 -16.78 -7.38 -0.67
N GLY A 69 -16.52 -6.52 0.34
CA GLY A 69 -15.20 -6.13 0.76
C GLY A 69 -14.52 -5.47 -0.43
N SER A 70 -14.32 -4.16 -0.40
CA SER A 70 -13.67 -3.44 -1.52
C SER A 70 -12.24 -3.92 -1.76
N MET A 71 -11.74 -4.78 -0.89
CA MET A 71 -10.41 -5.39 -1.00
C MET A 71 -10.54 -6.82 -1.51
N LYS A 72 -9.88 -7.07 -2.60
CA LYS A 72 -9.77 -8.39 -3.23
C LYS A 72 -8.79 -9.25 -2.43
N ASP A 73 -9.11 -10.53 -2.25
CA ASP A 73 -8.15 -11.50 -1.71
C ASP A 73 -6.89 -11.55 -2.59
N ILE A 74 -5.73 -11.62 -1.94
CA ILE A 74 -4.44 -11.68 -2.62
C ILE A 74 -4.29 -12.99 -3.42
N THR A 75 -3.87 -12.87 -4.67
CA THR A 75 -3.58 -13.98 -5.57
C THR A 75 -2.07 -14.11 -5.80
N LEU A 76 -1.64 -15.24 -6.39
CA LEU A 76 -0.23 -15.43 -6.76
C LEU A 76 0.28 -14.38 -7.75
N ASP A 77 -0.56 -13.93 -8.67
CA ASP A 77 -0.20 -12.88 -9.62
C ASP A 77 -0.01 -11.52 -8.94
N ASP A 78 -0.86 -11.19 -7.95
CA ASP A 78 -0.71 -10.00 -7.13
C ASP A 78 0.61 -10.06 -6.32
N VAL A 79 0.96 -11.22 -5.75
CA VAL A 79 2.24 -11.45 -5.05
C VAL A 79 3.43 -11.19 -5.98
N LYS A 80 3.39 -11.74 -7.20
CA LYS A 80 4.46 -11.52 -8.19
C LYS A 80 4.59 -10.05 -8.56
N GLU A 81 3.47 -9.36 -8.75
CA GLU A 81 3.48 -7.94 -9.13
C GLU A 81 4.02 -7.06 -8.00
N ILE A 82 3.61 -7.29 -6.77
CA ILE A 82 4.16 -6.58 -5.59
C ILE A 82 5.67 -6.79 -5.50
N LEU A 83 6.15 -8.02 -5.68
CA LEU A 83 7.59 -8.32 -5.64
C LEU A 83 8.35 -7.68 -6.80
N ARG A 84 7.77 -7.64 -8.03
CA ARG A 84 8.37 -6.91 -9.17
C ARG A 84 8.56 -5.43 -8.86
N ILE A 85 7.53 -4.79 -8.32
CA ILE A 85 7.58 -3.37 -7.95
C ILE A 85 8.67 -3.14 -6.90
N GLU A 86 8.74 -4.00 -5.89
CA GLU A 86 9.72 -3.83 -4.81
C GLU A 86 11.16 -4.11 -5.26
N VAL A 87 11.37 -5.05 -6.16
CA VAL A 87 12.69 -5.27 -6.79
C VAL A 87 13.13 -4.02 -7.56
N ARG A 88 12.24 -3.43 -8.36
CA ARG A 88 12.54 -2.18 -9.08
C ARG A 88 12.86 -1.02 -8.14
N LYS A 89 12.08 -0.86 -7.06
CA LYS A 89 12.37 0.15 -6.02
C LYS A 89 13.72 -0.10 -5.35
N SER A 90 14.04 -1.36 -5.08
CA SER A 90 15.32 -1.74 -4.47
C SER A 90 16.50 -1.36 -5.36
N LEU A 91 16.41 -1.62 -6.66
CA LEU A 91 17.44 -1.21 -7.63
C LEU A 91 17.61 0.31 -7.67
N LEU A 92 16.50 1.05 -7.80
CA LEU A 92 16.54 2.51 -7.80
C LEU A 92 17.15 3.08 -6.50
N HIS A 93 16.77 2.52 -5.36
CA HIS A 93 17.30 2.95 -4.07
C HIS A 93 18.80 2.68 -3.95
N ILE A 94 19.27 1.54 -4.41
CA ILE A 94 20.70 1.18 -4.39
C ILE A 94 21.49 2.10 -5.32
N HIS A 95 20.96 2.42 -6.50
CA HIS A 95 21.59 3.39 -7.40
C HIS A 95 21.68 4.78 -6.78
N HIS A 96 20.61 5.28 -6.16
CA HIS A 96 20.68 6.54 -5.42
C HIS A 96 21.71 6.52 -4.31
N TYR A 97 21.85 5.40 -3.64
CA TYR A 97 22.85 5.22 -2.58
C TYR A 97 24.28 5.21 -3.15
N GLN A 98 24.51 4.49 -4.24
CA GLN A 98 25.78 4.44 -4.94
C GLN A 98 26.22 5.80 -5.46
N TYR A 99 25.34 6.52 -6.15
CA TYR A 99 25.64 7.84 -6.69
C TYR A 99 25.68 8.95 -5.62
N GLY A 100 24.95 8.80 -4.53
CA GLY A 100 24.95 9.74 -3.42
C GLY A 100 26.09 9.54 -2.44
N THR A 101 26.63 8.31 -2.36
CA THR A 101 27.87 8.01 -1.64
C THR A 101 29.00 8.41 -2.58
N ASN A 102 29.75 9.43 -2.19
CA ASN A 102 30.90 9.87 -2.99
C ASN A 102 31.88 8.70 -3.07
N VAL A 103 31.84 7.94 -4.17
CA VAL A 103 32.61 6.69 -4.39
C VAL A 103 34.15 6.96 -4.23
N PHE A 104 34.55 8.22 -4.32
CA PHE A 104 35.91 8.65 -4.15
C PHE A 104 36.32 8.94 -2.68
N ASP A 105 35.42 8.78 -1.72
CA ASP A 105 35.64 8.95 -0.29
C ASP A 105 35.63 7.57 0.40
N GLU A 106 36.81 7.00 0.60
CA GLU A 106 37.01 5.68 1.17
C GLU A 106 36.39 5.53 2.57
N ASP A 107 36.48 6.61 3.39
CA ASP A 107 35.90 6.60 4.73
C ASP A 107 34.34 6.47 4.68
N LYS A 108 33.69 7.23 3.80
CA LYS A 108 32.26 7.15 3.60
C LYS A 108 31.80 5.80 3.02
N LEU A 109 32.62 5.25 2.12
CA LEU A 109 32.35 3.91 1.55
C LEU A 109 32.39 2.85 2.67
N ASN A 110 33.43 2.84 3.48
CA ASN A 110 33.60 1.92 4.60
C ASN A 110 32.48 2.09 5.65
N GLU A 111 32.09 3.34 5.95
CA GLU A 111 30.93 3.59 6.82
C GLU A 111 29.63 3.01 6.26
N SER A 112 29.42 3.13 4.96
CA SER A 112 28.24 2.62 4.27
C SER A 112 28.17 1.11 4.24
N ILE A 113 29.31 0.44 4.00
CA ILE A 113 29.42 -1.02 4.09
C ILE A 113 29.13 -1.47 5.51
N SER A 114 29.78 -0.85 6.52
CA SER A 114 29.55 -1.17 7.93
C SER A 114 28.10 -0.99 8.36
N LYS A 115 27.41 0.04 7.86
CA LYS A 115 25.96 0.23 8.11
C LYS A 115 25.13 -0.91 7.52
N SER A 116 25.42 -1.31 6.27
CA SER A 116 24.74 -2.41 5.61
C SER A 116 24.91 -3.73 6.35
N ASP A 117 26.12 -4.04 6.79
CA ASP A 117 26.43 -5.26 7.57
C ASP A 117 25.68 -5.27 8.90
N LYS A 118 25.67 -4.14 9.63
CA LYS A 118 24.92 -4.00 10.88
C LYS A 118 23.42 -4.13 10.69
N GLU A 119 22.86 -3.64 9.59
CA GLU A 119 21.44 -3.80 9.28
C GLU A 119 21.07 -5.25 9.01
N GLU A 120 21.90 -5.97 8.25
CA GLU A 120 21.72 -7.39 8.00
C GLU A 120 21.82 -8.21 9.29
N GLU A 121 22.88 -8.01 10.06
CA GLU A 121 23.10 -8.68 11.33
C GLU A 121 21.94 -8.44 12.31
N ARG A 122 21.46 -7.19 12.41
CA ARG A 122 20.29 -6.85 13.22
C ARG A 122 19.04 -7.57 12.78
N LEU A 123 18.82 -7.69 11.47
CA LEU A 123 17.65 -8.42 10.97
C LEU A 123 17.75 -9.91 11.26
N ARG A 124 18.92 -10.53 11.05
CA ARG A 124 19.18 -11.93 11.36
C ARG A 124 19.05 -12.20 12.85
N ASP A 125 19.63 -11.36 13.68
CA ASP A 125 19.54 -11.42 15.14
C ASP A 125 18.10 -11.33 15.64
N LYS A 126 17.32 -10.37 15.12
CA LYS A 126 15.91 -10.24 15.47
C LYS A 126 15.11 -11.49 15.07
N LEU A 127 15.37 -12.03 13.87
CA LEU A 127 14.73 -13.28 13.43
C LEU A 127 15.10 -14.49 14.30
N GLN A 128 16.31 -14.50 14.89
CA GLN A 128 16.72 -15.60 15.80
C GLN A 128 16.19 -15.41 17.22
N LYS A 129 16.26 -14.19 17.77
CA LYS A 129 15.94 -13.89 19.17
C LYS A 129 14.46 -13.64 19.42
N ASP A 130 13.79 -12.95 18.49
CA ASP A 130 12.37 -12.61 18.56
C ASP A 130 11.72 -12.80 17.18
N TYR A 131 11.60 -14.06 16.77
CA TYR A 131 10.99 -14.40 15.48
C TYR A 131 9.57 -13.86 15.36
N LYS A 132 8.75 -14.05 16.41
CA LYS A 132 7.34 -13.66 16.37
C LYS A 132 7.16 -12.14 16.25
N GLY A 133 7.82 -11.36 17.08
CA GLY A 133 7.72 -9.90 17.02
C GLY A 133 8.30 -9.34 15.71
N THR A 134 9.36 -9.98 15.17
CA THR A 134 9.93 -9.59 13.88
C THR A 134 8.98 -9.87 12.73
N ILE A 135 8.31 -11.03 12.74
CA ILE A 135 7.28 -11.34 11.73
C ILE A 135 6.12 -10.35 11.81
N GLU A 136 5.62 -10.01 12.99
CA GLU A 136 4.56 -9.00 13.14
C GLU A 136 4.94 -7.63 12.55
N LEU A 137 6.19 -7.20 12.74
CA LEU A 137 6.67 -5.96 12.12
C LEU A 137 6.66 -6.04 10.59
N ILE A 138 7.10 -7.17 10.04
CA ILE A 138 7.13 -7.38 8.58
C ILE A 138 5.70 -7.53 8.03
N GLU A 139 4.82 -8.24 8.72
CA GLU A 139 3.41 -8.31 8.38
C GLU A 139 2.77 -6.92 8.31
N ASN A 140 3.05 -6.05 9.27
CA ASN A 140 2.54 -4.67 9.27
C ASN A 140 3.05 -3.84 8.07
N GLU A 141 4.27 -4.10 7.60
CA GLU A 141 4.78 -3.46 6.37
C GLU A 141 4.04 -3.99 5.13
N VAL A 142 3.88 -5.31 5.04
CA VAL A 142 3.17 -5.99 3.95
C VAL A 142 1.70 -5.56 3.93
N ASP A 143 1.03 -5.49 5.09
CA ASP A 143 -0.36 -5.06 5.22
C ASP A 143 -0.56 -3.65 4.65
N LYS A 144 0.34 -2.71 4.94
CA LYS A 144 0.30 -1.35 4.38
C LYS A 144 0.38 -1.35 2.86
N ILE A 145 1.23 -2.19 2.30
CA ILE A 145 1.38 -2.31 0.84
C ILE A 145 0.13 -2.91 0.23
N LEU A 146 -0.43 -3.98 0.81
CA LEU A 146 -1.66 -4.60 0.34
C LEU A 146 -2.83 -3.61 0.36
N ILE A 147 -3.02 -2.88 1.45
CA ILE A 147 -4.05 -1.84 1.56
C ILE A 147 -3.88 -0.77 0.47
N THR A 148 -2.65 -0.35 0.19
CA THR A 148 -2.38 0.62 -0.88
C THR A 148 -2.73 0.07 -2.28
N GLN A 149 -2.69 -1.25 -2.46
CA GLN A 149 -3.06 -1.95 -3.69
C GLN A 149 -4.53 -2.42 -3.71
N GLU A 150 -5.34 -2.00 -2.72
CA GLU A 150 -6.74 -2.41 -2.57
C GLU A 150 -6.90 -3.94 -2.39
N LEU A 151 -5.89 -4.59 -1.78
CA LEU A 151 -5.88 -6.01 -1.46
C LEU A 151 -6.12 -6.25 0.03
N GLU A 152 -6.88 -7.30 0.36
CA GLU A 152 -7.18 -7.65 1.75
C GLU A 152 -5.98 -8.34 2.42
N PRO A 153 -5.49 -7.83 3.59
CA PRO A 153 -4.43 -8.48 4.35
C PRO A 153 -4.95 -9.70 5.12
N ASN A 154 -5.29 -10.77 4.40
CA ASN A 154 -5.81 -12.00 4.97
C ASN A 154 -4.65 -12.92 5.42
N LYS A 155 -4.28 -12.87 6.70
CA LYS A 155 -3.19 -13.66 7.29
C LYS A 155 -3.39 -15.19 7.22
N LYS A 156 -4.60 -15.66 6.94
CA LYS A 156 -4.89 -17.10 6.73
C LYS A 156 -4.58 -17.56 5.32
N ASN A 157 -4.56 -16.64 4.37
CA ASN A 157 -4.28 -16.93 2.97
C ASN A 157 -2.85 -17.44 2.77
N VAL A 158 -2.68 -18.48 1.96
CA VAL A 158 -1.38 -19.10 1.66
C VAL A 158 -0.47 -18.13 0.90
N GLU A 159 -1.05 -17.36 -0.02
CA GLU A 159 -0.31 -16.37 -0.81
C GLU A 159 0.20 -15.20 0.04
N TYR A 160 -0.59 -14.77 1.03
CA TYR A 160 -0.16 -13.78 2.02
C TYR A 160 1.08 -14.27 2.80
N LYS A 161 1.03 -15.49 3.32
CA LYS A 161 2.18 -16.08 4.04
C LYS A 161 3.39 -16.24 3.11
N GLY A 162 3.15 -16.62 1.86
CA GLY A 162 4.17 -16.69 0.83
C GLY A 162 4.81 -15.34 0.54
N LEU A 163 4.02 -14.27 0.48
CA LEU A 163 4.52 -12.90 0.31
C LEU A 163 5.38 -12.46 1.48
N VAL A 164 4.92 -12.63 2.73
CA VAL A 164 5.68 -12.28 3.93
C VAL A 164 7.05 -12.97 3.95
N ARG A 165 7.09 -14.27 3.64
CA ARG A 165 8.35 -15.02 3.57
C ARG A 165 9.30 -14.46 2.50
N ARG A 166 8.80 -14.26 1.28
CA ARG A 166 9.60 -13.69 0.19
C ARG A 166 10.04 -12.26 0.49
N TRP A 167 9.25 -11.52 1.24
CA TRP A 167 9.60 -10.17 1.70
C TRP A 167 10.85 -10.16 2.59
N ILE A 168 10.93 -11.09 3.54
CA ILE A 168 12.12 -11.28 4.40
C ILE A 168 13.34 -11.63 3.54
N GLU A 169 13.15 -12.60 2.65
CA GLU A 169 14.23 -13.03 1.74
C GLU A 169 14.71 -11.89 0.85
N LEU A 170 13.80 -11.08 0.30
CA LEU A 170 14.14 -9.91 -0.50
C LEU A 170 14.92 -8.87 0.30
N LYS A 171 14.53 -8.61 1.55
CA LYS A 171 15.28 -7.69 2.43
C LYS A 171 16.72 -8.14 2.64
N LEU A 172 16.94 -9.43 2.87
CA LEU A 172 18.30 -9.99 3.03
C LEU A 172 19.09 -9.92 1.72
N MET A 173 18.50 -10.37 0.61
CA MET A 173 19.14 -10.31 -0.71
C MET A 173 19.50 -8.87 -1.12
N ARG A 174 18.70 -7.88 -0.72
CA ARG A 174 18.99 -6.47 -0.98
C ARG A 174 20.22 -5.97 -0.22
N GLN A 175 20.46 -6.46 1.00
CA GLN A 175 21.67 -6.09 1.75
C GLN A 175 22.92 -6.74 1.14
N ASP A 176 22.82 -8.00 0.74
CA ASP A 176 23.90 -8.68 0.02
C ASP A 176 24.24 -7.96 -1.30
N TRP A 177 23.20 -7.60 -2.08
CA TRP A 177 23.36 -6.85 -3.33
C TRP A 177 24.01 -5.49 -3.10
N LYS A 178 23.55 -4.73 -2.09
CA LYS A 178 24.13 -3.43 -1.72
C LYS A 178 25.61 -3.55 -1.38
N ARG A 179 25.99 -4.59 -0.64
CA ARG A 179 27.38 -4.88 -0.28
C ARG A 179 28.21 -5.22 -1.51
N ASP A 180 27.70 -6.10 -2.38
CA ASP A 180 28.38 -6.51 -3.62
C ASP A 180 28.66 -5.29 -4.51
N LEU A 181 27.69 -4.38 -4.62
CA LEU A 181 27.84 -3.16 -5.42
C LEU A 181 28.85 -2.18 -4.84
N LEU A 182 28.86 -2.00 -3.51
CA LEU A 182 29.80 -1.11 -2.82
C LEU A 182 31.24 -1.64 -2.83
N ASN A 183 31.40 -2.96 -2.78
CA ASN A 183 32.71 -3.62 -2.84
C ASN A 183 33.25 -3.83 -4.26
N GLU A 184 32.53 -3.34 -5.28
CA GLU A 184 32.91 -3.47 -6.68
C GLU A 184 33.24 -4.93 -7.09
N THR A 185 32.46 -5.89 -6.61
CA THR A 185 32.67 -7.33 -6.88
C THR A 185 32.44 -7.71 -8.35
N GLY A 186 32.13 -6.74 -9.22
CA GLY A 186 31.82 -6.95 -10.64
C GLY A 186 30.41 -7.42 -10.92
N LYS A 187 29.62 -7.69 -9.88
CA LYS A 187 28.20 -7.99 -10.03
C LYS A 187 27.42 -6.72 -10.41
N ASN A 188 26.40 -6.90 -11.24
CA ASN A 188 25.58 -5.81 -11.73
C ASN A 188 24.08 -6.09 -11.46
N ASP A 189 23.23 -5.10 -11.78
CA ASP A 189 21.78 -5.20 -11.58
C ASP A 189 21.15 -6.44 -12.23
N LYS A 190 21.71 -6.87 -13.37
CA LYS A 190 21.22 -8.08 -14.08
C LYS A 190 21.48 -9.33 -13.26
N ASP A 191 22.61 -9.40 -12.55
CA ASP A 191 22.92 -10.54 -11.70
C ASP A 191 21.94 -10.65 -10.55
N PHE A 192 21.61 -9.53 -9.91
CA PHE A 192 20.59 -9.49 -8.87
C PHE A 192 19.21 -9.86 -9.40
N GLN A 193 18.81 -9.30 -10.55
CA GLN A 193 17.53 -9.62 -11.18
C GLN A 193 17.47 -11.10 -11.61
N ASN A 194 18.54 -11.67 -12.17
CA ASN A 194 18.62 -13.07 -12.53
C ASN A 194 18.48 -13.97 -11.31
N GLN A 195 19.16 -13.66 -10.21
CA GLN A 195 19.06 -14.40 -8.96
C GLN A 195 17.62 -14.46 -8.43
N ILE A 196 16.90 -13.34 -8.50
CA ILE A 196 15.50 -13.27 -8.11
C ILE A 196 14.61 -14.05 -9.09
N GLU A 197 14.87 -13.91 -10.40
CA GLU A 197 14.07 -14.57 -11.43
C GLU A 197 14.20 -16.07 -11.36
N GLU A 198 15.40 -16.61 -11.17
CA GLU A 198 15.64 -18.03 -10.95
C GLU A 198 14.87 -18.57 -9.75
N LYS A 199 14.86 -17.80 -8.67
CA LYS A 199 14.25 -18.23 -7.40
C LYS A 199 12.72 -18.14 -7.41
N TRP A 200 12.15 -17.08 -7.97
CA TRP A 200 10.72 -16.77 -7.82
C TRP A 200 9.93 -16.72 -9.12
N LYS A 201 10.59 -16.74 -10.26
CA LYS A 201 9.98 -16.71 -11.61
C LYS A 201 8.95 -15.58 -11.74
N LEU A 202 9.42 -14.36 -11.45
CA LEU A 202 8.57 -13.17 -11.44
C LEU A 202 8.23 -12.66 -12.85
N GLY A 203 8.95 -13.07 -13.89
CA GLY A 203 8.83 -12.52 -15.24
C GLY A 203 9.38 -11.09 -15.32
N LEU A 204 10.52 -10.82 -14.67
CA LEU A 204 11.14 -9.49 -14.64
C LEU A 204 11.54 -9.00 -16.04
N TRP A 205 11.80 -9.91 -16.96
CA TRP A 205 12.23 -9.67 -18.35
C TRP A 205 11.07 -9.66 -19.35
N GLU A 206 9.85 -10.00 -18.93
CA GLU A 206 8.68 -9.97 -19.80
C GLU A 206 8.26 -8.52 -20.06
N THR A 207 8.70 -7.99 -21.19
CA THR A 207 8.26 -6.69 -21.70
C THR A 207 6.93 -6.84 -22.42
N GLY A 208 5.80 -6.55 -21.79
CA GLY A 208 4.53 -6.64 -22.53
C GLY A 208 3.25 -6.27 -21.77
N LYS A 209 3.21 -6.34 -20.49
CA LYS A 209 2.07 -5.79 -19.74
C LYS A 209 2.42 -4.37 -19.30
N LYS A 210 1.80 -3.36 -19.94
CA LYS A 210 1.77 -2.00 -19.37
C LYS A 210 1.11 -2.11 -18.01
N VAL A 211 1.92 -2.11 -16.96
CA VAL A 211 1.42 -1.88 -15.61
C VAL A 211 1.02 -0.43 -15.58
N GLU A 212 -0.27 -0.15 -15.55
CA GLU A 212 -0.76 1.15 -15.13
C GLU A 212 -0.38 1.31 -13.66
N LEU A 213 0.78 1.92 -13.45
CA LEU A 213 1.19 2.34 -12.12
C LEU A 213 0.18 3.39 -11.67
N LYS A 214 -0.74 3.02 -10.79
CA LYS A 214 -1.42 4.04 -9.97
C LYS A 214 -0.30 4.84 -9.30
N PRO A 215 -0.28 6.18 -9.44
CA PRO A 215 0.78 6.98 -8.85
C PRO A 215 0.77 6.71 -7.34
N ILE A 216 1.78 6.00 -6.87
CA ILE A 216 2.08 5.97 -5.44
C ILE A 216 2.52 7.39 -5.15
N ILE A 217 1.63 8.17 -4.55
CA ILE A 217 1.99 9.46 -3.98
C ILE A 217 2.86 9.10 -2.78
N ASP A 218 4.14 8.88 -3.05
CA ASP A 218 5.14 8.83 -2.02
C ASP A 218 5.16 10.22 -1.40
N ASN A 219 4.68 10.34 -0.16
CA ASN A 219 4.92 11.50 0.69
C ASN A 219 6.41 11.61 1.09
N TYR A 220 7.29 11.08 0.26
CA TYR A 220 8.71 11.29 0.34
C TYR A 220 9.03 12.57 -0.43
N ILE A 221 8.81 13.71 0.23
CA ILE A 221 9.43 14.96 -0.16
C ILE A 221 10.86 14.84 0.34
N PRO A 222 11.86 14.66 -0.55
CA PRO A 222 13.25 14.79 -0.11
C PRO A 222 13.43 16.20 0.45
N GLU A 223 13.93 16.32 1.68
CA GLU A 223 14.31 17.61 2.22
C GLU A 223 15.21 18.32 1.20
N PRO A 224 14.96 19.59 0.90
CA PRO A 224 15.78 20.32 -0.05
C PRO A 224 17.22 20.36 0.49
N ILE A 225 18.15 19.84 -0.31
CA ILE A 225 19.58 19.94 -0.07
C ILE A 225 19.88 21.43 0.07
N GLN A 226 20.16 21.87 1.30
CA GLN A 226 20.61 23.24 1.52
C GLN A 226 21.95 23.41 0.80
N PRO A 227 22.11 24.40 -0.08
CA PRO A 227 23.40 24.69 -0.68
C PRO A 227 24.33 25.19 0.43
N TYR A 228 25.38 24.42 0.70
CA TYR A 228 26.46 24.91 1.55
C TYR A 228 27.07 26.12 0.86
N LEU A 229 26.79 27.31 1.39
CA LEU A 229 27.52 28.53 1.09
C LEU A 229 28.97 28.34 1.60
N VAL A 230 29.87 28.08 0.67
CA VAL A 230 31.33 28.20 0.92
C VAL A 230 31.61 29.67 1.17
N LYS A 231 32.08 29.98 2.39
CA LYS A 231 32.75 31.22 2.70
C LYS A 231 34.25 31.05 2.50
#